data_43bba8cd356d44fad2cbcb68682a0480
#
_entry.id   43bba8cd356d44fad2cbcb68682a0480
#
_cell.length_a   1.000
_cell.length_b   1.000
_cell.length_c   1.000
_cell.angle_alpha   90.00
_cell.angle_beta   90.00
_cell.angle_gamma   90.00
#
_symmetry.space_group_name_H-M   'P 1'
#
loop_
_entity.id
_entity.type
_entity.pdbx_description
1 polymer ?
#
loop_
_entity_poly.entity_id
_entity_poly.type
_entity_poly.pdbx_seq_one_letter_code
_entity_poly.pdbx_strand_id
1 'polypeptide(L)'
;MIGAAFAAQPGINAAAAKVLGSPLPATVLSIAITLVSSAVIMIVSRTTPSWEMVTNLPWWVVLGGLIGVLVVGGGAAIVPITGAAIFFVCLIFGQLLGSVLLDHFGAFGLQVREISLLKVGGLLLTLAGVLCVRYG
;
A
#
# COMPACT_ATOMS: atom_id res chain seq x y z
N MET A 1 8.74 12.34 6.08
CA MET A 1 9.53 12.22 4.83
C MET A 1 9.16 10.98 3.99
N ILE A 2 9.01 9.79 4.57
CA ILE A 2 8.64 8.55 3.84
C ILE A 2 7.31 8.70 3.06
N GLY A 3 6.28 9.32 3.68
CA GLY A 3 5.00 9.52 3.01
C GLY A 3 5.07 10.41 1.76
N ALA A 4 5.91 11.46 1.78
CA ALA A 4 6.10 12.31 0.62
C ALA A 4 6.82 11.57 -0.53
N ALA A 5 7.82 10.74 -0.21
CA ALA A 5 8.46 9.88 -1.20
C ALA A 5 7.49 8.83 -1.77
N PHE A 6 6.66 8.24 -0.91
CA PHE A 6 5.62 7.30 -1.35
C PHE A 6 4.57 7.96 -2.26
N ALA A 7 4.27 9.25 -2.06
CA ALA A 7 3.36 9.99 -2.91
C ALA A 7 3.86 10.17 -4.36
N ALA A 8 5.17 10.12 -4.60
CA ALA A 8 5.74 10.20 -5.95
C ALA A 8 5.62 8.89 -6.75
N GLN A 9 5.56 7.74 -6.08
CA GLN A 9 5.63 6.42 -6.70
C GLN A 9 4.55 6.17 -7.77
N PRO A 10 3.24 6.44 -7.54
CA PRO A 10 2.24 6.24 -8.57
C PRO A 10 2.44 7.11 -9.81
N GLY A 11 2.92 8.36 -9.63
CA GLY A 11 3.26 9.26 -10.73
C GLY A 11 4.42 8.73 -11.59
N ILE A 12 5.47 8.21 -10.95
CA ILE A 12 6.60 7.57 -11.62
C ILE A 12 6.14 6.33 -12.39
N ASN A 13 5.33 5.47 -11.77
CA ASN A 13 4.79 4.28 -12.41
C ASN A 13 3.83 4.63 -13.56
N ALA A 14 3.05 5.70 -13.43
CA ALA A 14 2.20 6.19 -14.52
C ALA A 14 3.02 6.70 -15.70
N ALA A 15 4.15 7.38 -15.46
CA ALA A 15 5.07 7.78 -16.51
C ALA A 15 5.68 6.57 -17.23
N ALA A 16 6.10 5.54 -16.48
CA ALA A 16 6.57 4.28 -17.04
C ALA A 16 5.47 3.57 -17.85
N ALA A 17 4.22 3.59 -17.38
CA ALA A 17 3.09 2.99 -18.08
C ALA A 17 2.81 3.65 -19.43
N LYS A 18 3.00 4.96 -19.56
CA LYS A 18 2.89 5.67 -20.85
C LYS A 18 3.92 5.17 -21.87
N VAL A 19 5.14 4.91 -21.44
CA VAL A 19 6.21 4.41 -22.31
C VAL A 19 5.99 2.95 -22.69
N LEU A 20 5.55 2.13 -21.70
CA LEU A 20 5.35 0.69 -21.87
C LEU A 20 3.98 0.32 -22.46
N GLY A 21 3.12 1.31 -22.70
CA GLY A 21 1.80 1.13 -23.32
C GLY A 21 0.72 0.58 -22.37
N SER A 22 1.06 0.23 -21.12
CA SER A 22 0.10 -0.32 -20.15
C SER A 22 0.59 -0.17 -18.70
N PRO A 23 -0.31 -0.01 -17.72
CA PRO A 23 0.03 -0.04 -16.31
C PRO A 23 0.64 -1.36 -15.83
N LEU A 24 0.26 -2.50 -16.43
CA LEU A 24 0.70 -3.81 -15.98
C LEU A 24 2.22 -4.04 -16.14
N PRO A 25 2.85 -3.81 -17.31
CA PRO A 25 4.31 -3.88 -17.43
C PRO A 25 5.04 -2.93 -16.48
N ALA A 26 4.52 -1.71 -16.28
CA ALA A 26 5.09 -0.75 -15.34
C ALA A 26 5.03 -1.26 -13.89
N THR A 27 3.93 -1.91 -13.52
CA THR A 27 3.77 -2.57 -12.22
C THR A 27 4.80 -3.69 -12.04
N VAL A 28 4.94 -4.57 -13.03
CA VAL A 28 5.92 -5.67 -12.98
C VAL A 28 7.34 -5.11 -12.83
N LEU A 29 7.72 -4.10 -13.60
CA LEU A 29 9.02 -3.44 -13.51
C LEU A 29 9.26 -2.84 -12.12
N SER A 30 8.28 -2.11 -11.58
CA SER A 30 8.36 -1.49 -10.25
C SER A 30 8.54 -2.53 -9.15
N ILE A 31 7.77 -3.62 -9.18
CA ILE A 31 7.86 -4.71 -8.21
C ILE A 31 9.19 -5.47 -8.35
N ALA A 32 9.68 -5.70 -9.57
CA ALA A 32 10.96 -6.33 -9.80
C ALA A 32 12.12 -5.49 -9.21
N ILE A 33 12.10 -4.17 -9.41
CA ILE A 33 13.08 -3.25 -8.81
C ILE A 33 13.00 -3.32 -7.28
N THR A 34 11.79 -3.31 -6.72
CA THR A 34 11.57 -3.45 -5.27
C THR A 34 12.13 -4.77 -4.75
N LEU A 35 11.88 -5.87 -5.44
CA LEU A 35 12.38 -7.20 -5.07
C LEU A 35 13.91 -7.22 -5.06
N VAL A 36 14.55 -6.73 -6.13
CA VAL A 36 16.02 -6.69 -6.22
C VAL A 36 16.60 -5.80 -5.13
N SER A 37 16.04 -4.59 -4.95
CA SER A 37 16.54 -3.64 -3.94
C SER A 37 16.42 -4.20 -2.53
N SER A 38 15.26 -4.81 -2.19
CA SER A 38 15.06 -5.42 -0.87
C SER A 38 15.96 -6.64 -0.65
N ALA A 39 16.20 -7.46 -1.70
CA ALA A 39 17.13 -8.58 -1.62
C ALA A 39 18.57 -8.11 -1.37
N VAL A 40 19.02 -7.06 -2.05
CA VAL A 40 20.34 -6.45 -1.80
C VAL A 40 20.46 -5.96 -0.37
N ILE A 41 19.45 -5.21 0.12
CA ILE A 41 19.45 -4.71 1.49
C ILE A 41 19.48 -5.87 2.50
N MET A 42 18.72 -6.93 2.27
CA MET A 42 18.68 -8.12 3.12
C MET A 42 20.05 -8.80 3.20
N ILE A 43 20.73 -8.94 2.05
CA ILE A 43 22.08 -9.55 1.99
C ILE A 43 23.10 -8.67 2.73
N VAL A 44 23.09 -7.37 2.46
CA VAL A 44 24.02 -6.40 3.10
C VAL A 44 23.80 -6.33 4.61
N SER A 45 22.55 -6.39 5.04
CA SER A 45 22.17 -6.38 6.47
C SER A 45 22.40 -7.73 7.16
N ARG A 46 22.80 -8.77 6.42
CA ARG A 46 22.98 -10.14 6.94
C ARG A 46 21.75 -10.69 7.65
N THR A 47 20.55 -10.32 7.18
CA THR A 47 19.26 -10.73 7.76
C THR A 47 18.55 -11.80 6.92
N THR A 48 19.32 -12.63 6.20
CA THR A 48 18.77 -13.70 5.36
C THR A 48 18.10 -14.76 6.24
N PRO A 49 16.81 -15.07 6.01
CA PRO A 49 16.11 -16.09 6.76
C PRO A 49 16.64 -17.50 6.41
N SER A 50 16.57 -18.43 7.36
CA SER A 50 16.82 -19.83 7.07
C SER A 50 15.66 -20.43 6.26
N TRP A 51 15.92 -21.52 5.54
CA TRP A 51 14.87 -22.23 4.79
C TRP A 51 13.72 -22.69 5.67
N GLU A 52 14.03 -23.16 6.88
CA GLU A 52 13.06 -23.56 7.86
C GLU A 52 12.11 -22.41 8.28
N MET A 53 12.63 -21.19 8.45
CA MET A 53 11.80 -20.01 8.73
C MET A 53 10.84 -19.71 7.58
N VAL A 54 11.30 -19.86 6.34
CA VAL A 54 10.47 -19.60 5.15
C VAL A 54 9.35 -20.63 5.01
N THR A 55 9.62 -21.92 5.26
CA THR A 55 8.62 -23.00 5.13
C THR A 55 7.57 -22.95 6.23
N ASN A 56 7.88 -22.35 7.39
CA ASN A 56 6.94 -22.18 8.50
C ASN A 56 6.08 -20.90 8.38
N LEU A 57 6.19 -20.14 7.29
CA LEU A 57 5.34 -18.97 7.08
C LEU A 57 3.87 -19.37 6.89
N PRO A 58 2.94 -18.69 7.55
CA PRO A 58 1.52 -18.94 7.35
C PRO A 58 1.12 -18.56 5.90
N TRP A 59 0.22 -19.34 5.31
CA TRP A 59 -0.19 -19.21 3.91
C TRP A 59 -0.71 -17.80 3.53
N TRP A 60 -1.32 -17.10 4.47
CA TRP A 60 -1.88 -15.76 4.24
C TRP A 60 -0.82 -14.67 4.00
N VAL A 61 0.46 -14.93 4.25
CA VAL A 61 1.56 -13.99 3.93
C VAL A 61 1.59 -13.66 2.44
N VAL A 62 1.18 -14.61 1.58
CA VAL A 62 1.07 -14.39 0.13
C VAL A 62 0.10 -13.26 -0.22
N LEU A 63 -0.94 -13.04 0.60
CA LEU A 63 -1.91 -11.97 0.38
C LEU A 63 -1.26 -10.58 0.42
N GLY A 64 -0.21 -10.39 1.25
CA GLY A 64 0.53 -9.13 1.30
C GLY A 64 1.18 -8.78 -0.03
N GLY A 65 1.76 -9.77 -0.73
CA GLY A 65 2.32 -9.57 -2.06
C GLY A 65 1.26 -9.25 -3.11
N LEU A 66 0.12 -9.95 -3.08
CA LEU A 66 -1.00 -9.70 -4.01
C LEU A 66 -1.59 -8.30 -3.83
N ILE A 67 -1.78 -7.87 -2.58
CA ILE A 67 -2.24 -6.50 -2.28
C ILE A 67 -1.23 -5.47 -2.81
N GLY A 68 0.08 -5.75 -2.70
CA GLY A 68 1.12 -4.89 -3.25
C GLY A 68 0.95 -4.67 -4.77
N VAL A 69 0.64 -5.71 -5.53
CA VAL A 69 0.36 -5.62 -6.98
C VAL A 69 -0.86 -4.71 -7.24
N LEU A 70 -1.94 -4.86 -6.46
CA LEU A 70 -3.15 -4.05 -6.60
C LEU A 70 -2.88 -2.56 -6.29
N VAL A 71 -2.11 -2.27 -5.25
CA VAL A 71 -1.78 -0.88 -4.87
C VAL A 71 -0.88 -0.22 -5.91
N VAL A 72 0.19 -0.90 -6.33
CA VAL A 72 1.15 -0.37 -7.31
C VAL A 72 0.51 -0.22 -8.69
N GLY A 73 -0.18 -1.26 -9.16
CA GLY A 73 -0.84 -1.26 -10.47
C GLY A 73 -2.04 -0.31 -10.51
N GLY A 74 -2.85 -0.30 -9.44
CA GLY A 74 -3.96 0.64 -9.27
C GLY A 74 -3.48 2.10 -9.28
N GLY A 75 -2.40 2.40 -8.56
CA GLY A 75 -1.79 3.73 -8.57
C GLY A 75 -1.35 4.16 -9.98
N ALA A 76 -0.66 3.29 -10.70
CA ALA A 76 -0.20 3.57 -12.07
C ALA A 76 -1.36 3.80 -13.04
N ALA A 77 -2.50 3.11 -12.85
CA ALA A 77 -3.68 3.22 -13.70
C ALA A 77 -4.59 4.42 -13.34
N ILE A 78 -4.78 4.69 -12.04
CA ILE A 78 -5.81 5.61 -11.54
C ILE A 78 -5.27 7.04 -11.44
N VAL A 79 -4.02 7.23 -10.98
CA VAL A 79 -3.44 8.57 -10.77
C VAL A 79 -3.46 9.46 -12.01
N PRO A 80 -3.21 8.97 -13.25
CA PRO A 80 -3.34 9.80 -14.45
C PRO A 80 -4.75 10.33 -14.70
N ILE A 81 -5.78 9.69 -14.14
CA ILE A 81 -7.19 10.05 -14.34
C ILE A 81 -7.69 10.97 -13.22
N THR A 82 -7.37 10.65 -11.97
CA THR A 82 -7.92 11.32 -10.79
C THR A 82 -6.99 12.37 -10.18
N GLY A 83 -5.71 12.31 -10.51
CA GLY A 83 -4.66 13.04 -9.81
C GLY A 83 -4.19 12.33 -8.55
N ALA A 84 -2.96 12.64 -8.14
CA ALA A 84 -2.32 11.99 -6.99
C ALA A 84 -3.02 12.32 -5.65
N ALA A 85 -3.48 13.56 -5.46
CA ALA A 85 -4.10 13.97 -4.20
C ALA A 85 -5.39 13.19 -3.91
N ILE A 86 -6.28 13.05 -4.90
CA ILE A 86 -7.52 12.29 -4.74
C ILE A 86 -7.22 10.81 -4.53
N PHE A 87 -6.29 10.24 -5.30
CA PHE A 87 -5.89 8.84 -5.12
C PHE A 87 -5.41 8.57 -3.69
N PHE A 88 -4.48 9.39 -3.17
CA PHE A 88 -3.91 9.17 -1.85
C PHE A 88 -4.89 9.41 -0.72
N VAL A 89 -5.73 10.42 -0.80
CA VAL A 89 -6.70 10.67 0.27
C VAL A 89 -7.72 9.54 0.38
N CYS A 90 -8.18 8.99 -0.75
CA CYS A 90 -9.04 7.81 -0.78
C CYS A 90 -8.31 6.54 -0.28
N LEU A 91 -7.06 6.35 -0.69
CA LEU A 91 -6.23 5.22 -0.25
C LEU A 91 -6.02 5.25 1.27
N ILE A 92 -5.66 6.41 1.83
CA ILE A 92 -5.46 6.59 3.27
C ILE A 92 -6.75 6.33 4.04
N PHE A 93 -7.87 6.84 3.57
CA PHE A 93 -9.17 6.56 4.19
C PHE A 93 -9.48 5.07 4.22
N GLY A 94 -9.30 4.38 3.08
CA GLY A 94 -9.48 2.92 2.98
C GLY A 94 -8.55 2.15 3.92
N GLN A 95 -7.28 2.56 4.01
CA GLN A 95 -6.30 1.96 4.92
C GLN A 95 -6.67 2.15 6.39
N LEU A 96 -7.12 3.34 6.78
CA LEU A 96 -7.55 3.61 8.16
C LEU A 96 -8.80 2.80 8.52
N LEU A 97 -9.79 2.75 7.63
CA LEU A 97 -10.99 1.94 7.84
C LEU A 97 -10.64 0.46 7.98
N GLY A 98 -9.83 -0.07 7.05
CA GLY A 98 -9.35 -1.45 7.09
C GLY A 98 -8.56 -1.75 8.37
N SER A 99 -7.66 -0.84 8.78
CA SER A 99 -6.86 -1.01 10.00
C SER A 99 -7.71 -1.06 11.27
N VAL A 100 -8.75 -0.21 11.38
CA VAL A 100 -9.67 -0.24 12.53
C VAL A 100 -10.42 -1.56 12.61
N LEU A 101 -10.83 -2.12 11.46
CA LEU A 101 -11.49 -3.43 11.42
C LEU A 101 -10.52 -4.56 11.77
N LEU A 102 -9.31 -4.57 11.20
CA LEU A 102 -8.28 -5.57 11.48
C LEU A 102 -7.88 -5.58 12.96
N ASP A 103 -7.71 -4.40 13.56
CA ASP A 103 -7.43 -4.24 14.99
C ASP A 103 -8.59 -4.76 15.85
N HIS A 104 -9.84 -4.46 15.45
CA HIS A 104 -11.02 -4.90 16.22
C HIS A 104 -11.14 -6.42 16.28
N PHE A 105 -10.89 -7.09 15.18
CA PHE A 105 -10.95 -8.55 15.10
C PHE A 105 -9.65 -9.26 15.49
N GLY A 106 -8.57 -8.54 15.75
CA GLY A 106 -7.26 -9.12 16.00
C GLY A 106 -6.73 -9.97 14.84
N ALA A 107 -7.07 -9.56 13.59
CA ALA A 107 -6.71 -10.30 12.41
C ALA A 107 -5.19 -10.44 12.26
N PHE A 108 -4.73 -11.54 11.67
CA PHE A 108 -3.31 -11.83 11.43
C PHE A 108 -2.42 -11.87 12.68
N GLY A 109 -3.01 -12.13 13.86
CA GLY A 109 -2.28 -12.15 15.14
C GLY A 109 -2.03 -10.77 15.74
N LEU A 110 -2.71 -9.73 15.25
CA LEU A 110 -2.67 -8.40 15.85
C LEU A 110 -3.36 -8.37 17.22
N GLN A 111 -2.91 -7.47 18.07
CA GLN A 111 -3.56 -7.25 19.36
C GLN A 111 -4.96 -6.66 19.15
N VAL A 112 -5.98 -7.29 19.74
CA VAL A 112 -7.37 -6.80 19.66
C VAL A 112 -7.46 -5.41 20.28
N ARG A 113 -8.03 -4.48 19.53
CA ARG A 113 -8.29 -3.09 19.96
C ARG A 113 -9.70 -2.70 19.59
N GLU A 114 -10.55 -2.55 20.58
CA GLU A 114 -11.94 -2.19 20.37
C GLU A 114 -12.12 -0.87 19.61
N ILE A 115 -13.23 -0.78 18.87
CA ILE A 115 -13.63 0.43 18.19
C ILE A 115 -14.16 1.39 19.26
N SER A 116 -13.55 2.58 19.38
CA SER A 116 -13.99 3.67 20.26
C SER A 116 -14.69 4.75 19.47
N LEU A 117 -15.53 5.55 20.15
CA LEU A 117 -16.17 6.72 19.54
C LEU A 117 -15.13 7.70 18.95
N LEU A 118 -13.96 7.81 19.60
CA LEU A 118 -12.88 8.66 19.11
C LEU A 118 -12.30 8.15 17.78
N LYS A 119 -12.13 6.82 17.61
CA LYS A 119 -11.71 6.21 16.34
C LYS A 119 -12.74 6.46 15.23
N VAL A 120 -14.03 6.31 15.54
CA VAL A 120 -15.13 6.62 14.61
C VAL A 120 -15.10 8.10 14.21
N GLY A 121 -14.95 9.00 15.18
CA GLY A 121 -14.79 10.44 14.91
C GLY A 121 -13.61 10.74 14.00
N GLY A 122 -12.46 10.11 14.22
CA GLY A 122 -11.28 10.23 13.36
C GLY A 122 -11.54 9.76 11.91
N LEU A 123 -12.24 8.64 11.74
CA LEU A 123 -12.65 8.15 10.42
C LEU A 123 -13.60 9.13 9.70
N LEU A 124 -14.57 9.70 10.42
CA LEU A 124 -15.50 10.68 9.85
C LEU A 124 -14.78 11.97 9.45
N LEU A 125 -13.81 12.44 10.24
CA LEU A 125 -12.97 13.59 9.88
C LEU A 125 -12.12 13.31 8.65
N THR A 126 -11.57 12.09 8.54
CA THR A 126 -10.81 11.69 7.36
C THR A 126 -11.70 11.65 6.12
N LEU A 127 -12.92 11.12 6.25
CA LEU A 127 -13.90 11.10 5.15
C LEU A 127 -14.28 12.53 4.73
N ALA A 128 -14.49 13.43 5.68
CA ALA A 128 -14.72 14.85 5.38
C ALA A 128 -13.53 15.46 4.62
N GLY A 129 -12.28 15.13 5.02
CA GLY A 129 -11.08 15.54 4.31
C GLY A 129 -11.02 15.00 2.87
N VAL A 130 -11.44 13.74 2.64
CA VAL A 130 -11.58 13.17 1.29
C VAL A 130 -12.53 14.00 0.43
N LEU A 131 -13.70 14.36 0.97
CA LEU A 131 -14.69 15.17 0.26
C LEU A 131 -14.15 16.57 -0.05
N CYS A 132 -13.49 17.21 0.92
CA CYS A 132 -12.85 18.52 0.71
C CYS A 132 -11.81 18.49 -0.42
N VAL A 133 -10.93 17.48 -0.44
CA VAL A 133 -9.90 17.35 -1.50
C VAL A 133 -10.53 17.03 -2.86
N ARG A 134 -11.67 16.31 -2.88
CA ARG A 134 -12.33 15.96 -4.12
C ARG A 134 -13.09 17.12 -4.77
N TYR A 135 -13.71 17.99 -3.98
CA TYR A 135 -14.63 19.02 -4.44
C TYR A 135 -14.07 20.45 -4.30
N GLY A 136 -12.94 20.63 -3.62
CA GLY A 136 -12.21 21.89 -3.53
C GLY A 136 -11.20 22.04 -4.66
#